data_27e4acd51fac289c5508f400a14f3830
#
_entry.id   27e4acd51fac289c5508f400a14f3830
#
_cell.length_a   1.000
_cell.length_b   1.000
_cell.length_c   1.000
_cell.angle_alpha   90.00
_cell.angle_beta   90.00
_cell.angle_gamma   90.00
#
_symmetry.space_group_name_H-M   'P 1'
#
loop_
_entity.id
_entity.type
_entity.pdbx_description
1 polymer ?
#
loop_
_entity_poly.entity_id
_entity_poly.type
_entity_poly.pdbx_seq_one_letter_code
_entity_poly.pdbx_strand_id
1 'polypeptide(L)'
;MASPGGGRGEAGAGAGPGPARGRAARGRHEGPRPGGLRRPPPAAGPRVSSMEAGEGPLLLAELKPGRPHEFDWKSSCETWSVAFSPDGSWFAWSQGHCIVKLIPWPLEEQFIPKAFEAKSRSSKNDSKGRGSPKEKTLDCGQIVWGLAFSPWPSPPSRKLWARHHPQAPDASCLILATGLNDGQIKIWEVQTGLLLLNLSGHQDVVRDLSFTPSGSLILVSASRDKTLRIWDLNKHGKQIQVLSGHLQWVYCCSISPDCSMLCSAAGEKSVFLWSMRSYTLIRKLEGHQSSVVSCDFSPDSALLVTASYDTNVIMWDPYTGERLRSLHHTQLNPPMDDSDVHISSLRSVCFSPEGLYLATVADDRLLRIWALELKTPIAFAPMTNGLCCTFFPHGGVIATGTRDGHVQFWTAPRVLSSLKHLCRKALRSFLTTYQVLALPIPKKMKEFLTYRTF
;
A
#
# COMPACT_ATOMS: atom_id res chain seq x y z
N MET A 1 -45.22 38.24 -12.89
CA MET A 1 -46.56 38.35 -12.24
C MET A 1 -46.48 37.58 -10.95
N ALA A 2 -46.27 38.32 -9.96
CA ALA A 2 -47.00 38.53 -8.72
C ALA A 2 -46.88 37.47 -7.67
N SER A 3 -46.10 37.75 -6.65
CA SER A 3 -46.38 37.41 -5.24
C SER A 3 -47.63 38.14 -4.80
N PRO A 4 -48.19 38.05 -3.58
CA PRO A 4 -47.54 37.94 -2.27
C PRO A 4 -48.38 37.31 -1.10
N GLY A 5 -47.79 37.37 0.12
CA GLY A 5 -48.47 37.47 1.40
C GLY A 5 -48.34 36.26 2.28
N GLY A 6 -47.87 36.23 3.52
CA GLY A 6 -47.76 37.26 4.57
C GLY A 6 -48.51 36.76 5.81
N GLY A 7 -47.86 36.66 6.96
CA GLY A 7 -48.57 36.35 8.21
C GLY A 7 -47.63 36.09 9.39
N ARG A 8 -47.56 37.10 10.23
CA ARG A 8 -46.85 37.25 11.52
C ARG A 8 -47.63 36.65 12.70
N GLY A 9 -46.96 36.50 13.85
CA GLY A 9 -47.47 36.45 15.21
C GLY A 9 -46.55 35.66 16.13
N GLU A 10 -45.65 36.29 16.85
CA GLU A 10 -45.68 36.83 18.23
C GLU A 10 -45.93 35.74 19.29
N ALA A 11 -44.99 35.47 20.11
CA ALA A 11 -44.40 36.05 21.31
C ALA A 11 -44.98 35.42 22.60
N GLY A 12 -44.17 35.08 23.54
CA GLY A 12 -44.59 34.69 24.89
C GLY A 12 -43.39 34.26 25.77
N ALA A 13 -42.94 35.19 26.57
CA ALA A 13 -41.88 35.13 27.55
C ALA A 13 -42.32 34.53 28.90
N GLY A 14 -41.36 34.18 29.77
CA GLY A 14 -41.57 33.99 31.21
C GLY A 14 -40.52 33.04 31.80
N ALA A 15 -39.44 33.49 32.28
CA ALA A 15 -39.02 33.93 33.61
C ALA A 15 -38.90 32.78 34.65
N GLY A 16 -37.64 32.57 35.16
CA GLY A 16 -37.30 31.79 36.34
C GLY A 16 -37.75 32.43 37.66
N PRO A 17 -37.24 32.13 38.87
CA PRO A 17 -35.90 31.77 39.27
C PRO A 17 -35.82 30.71 40.43
N GLY A 18 -34.57 30.37 40.88
CA GLY A 18 -34.26 29.55 42.04
C GLY A 18 -34.59 30.21 43.40
N PRO A 19 -34.00 29.89 44.55
CA PRO A 19 -32.81 29.12 44.88
C PRO A 19 -32.83 28.29 46.20
N ALA A 20 -31.70 27.64 46.50
CA ALA A 20 -31.04 27.59 47.81
C ALA A 20 -31.30 26.54 48.89
N ARG A 21 -30.21 25.96 49.32
CA ARG A 21 -29.74 25.64 50.70
C ARG A 21 -30.31 24.45 51.48
N GLY A 22 -29.38 23.58 51.88
CA GLY A 22 -29.15 23.38 53.27
C GLY A 22 -28.79 21.98 53.77
N ARG A 23 -27.55 21.80 54.19
CA ARG A 23 -27.04 21.14 55.42
C ARG A 23 -27.73 19.84 55.89
N ALA A 24 -27.09 18.76 56.20
CA ALA A 24 -26.19 18.53 57.31
C ALA A 24 -25.87 17.03 57.48
N ALA A 25 -24.71 16.80 58.03
CA ALA A 25 -24.10 15.55 58.43
C ALA A 25 -24.90 14.75 59.45
N ARG A 26 -24.77 13.41 59.40
CA ARG A 26 -24.59 12.57 60.61
C ARG A 26 -23.98 11.23 60.20
N GLY A 27 -22.86 10.93 60.84
CA GLY A 27 -22.18 9.66 60.74
C GLY A 27 -22.88 8.54 61.50
N ARG A 28 -22.66 7.33 61.05
CA ARG A 28 -22.73 6.12 61.90
C ARG A 28 -21.60 5.18 61.55
N HIS A 29 -20.86 4.81 62.60
CA HIS A 29 -19.93 3.73 62.65
C HIS A 29 -20.62 2.39 62.40
N GLU A 30 -20.07 1.56 61.55
CA GLU A 30 -20.27 0.11 61.60
C GLU A 30 -18.95 -0.59 61.34
N GLY A 31 -18.68 -1.61 62.14
CA GLY A 31 -17.42 -2.32 62.27
C GLY A 31 -17.11 -3.33 61.17
N PRO A 32 -15.99 -4.05 61.28
CA PRO A 32 -15.39 -4.78 60.19
C PRO A 32 -16.06 -6.13 59.91
N ARG A 33 -16.35 -6.44 58.65
CA ARG A 33 -16.73 -7.77 58.17
C ARG A 33 -15.51 -8.52 57.57
N PRO A 34 -15.49 -9.86 57.65
CA PRO A 34 -14.31 -10.68 57.41
C PRO A 34 -14.00 -10.90 55.95
N GLY A 35 -12.73 -11.24 55.67
CA GLY A 35 -12.01 -11.38 54.45
C GLY A 35 -12.75 -12.14 53.32
N GLY A 36 -12.94 -11.44 52.22
CA GLY A 36 -13.22 -12.02 50.92
C GLY A 36 -11.93 -12.17 50.13
N LEU A 37 -11.64 -13.39 49.71
CA LEU A 37 -10.53 -13.75 48.82
C LEU A 37 -10.56 -12.85 47.58
N ARG A 38 -9.57 -11.97 47.46
CA ARG A 38 -9.30 -11.21 46.23
C ARG A 38 -8.92 -12.16 45.14
N ARG A 39 -9.72 -12.23 44.07
CA ARG A 39 -9.32 -12.83 42.80
C ARG A 39 -8.10 -12.07 42.28
N PRO A 40 -7.06 -12.74 41.77
CA PRO A 40 -5.95 -12.04 41.11
C PRO A 40 -6.50 -11.28 39.89
N PRO A 41 -5.90 -10.12 39.56
CA PRO A 41 -6.27 -9.37 38.36
C PRO A 41 -6.01 -10.26 37.12
N PRO A 42 -6.80 -10.14 36.05
CA PRO A 42 -6.57 -10.88 34.82
C PRO A 42 -5.17 -10.57 34.34
N ALA A 43 -4.45 -11.65 33.96
CA ALA A 43 -3.10 -11.55 33.40
C ALA A 43 -3.09 -10.50 32.28
N ALA A 44 -2.21 -9.52 32.44
CA ALA A 44 -1.95 -8.54 31.40
C ALA A 44 -1.58 -9.30 30.12
N GLY A 45 -2.34 -9.09 29.06
CA GLY A 45 -1.99 -9.57 27.72
C GLY A 45 -0.59 -9.09 27.35
N PRO A 46 0.08 -9.75 26.38
CA PRO A 46 1.43 -9.41 26.00
C PRO A 46 1.47 -7.91 25.67
N ARG A 47 2.27 -7.17 26.43
CA ARG A 47 2.60 -5.77 26.12
C ARG A 47 3.20 -5.79 24.71
N VAL A 48 2.49 -5.19 23.76
CA VAL A 48 3.12 -4.68 22.56
C VAL A 48 4.25 -3.80 23.09
N SER A 49 5.49 -4.18 22.78
CA SER A 49 6.62 -3.34 23.11
C SER A 49 6.38 -2.02 22.40
N SER A 50 5.89 -1.02 23.14
CA SER A 50 5.81 0.34 22.65
C SER A 50 7.22 0.69 22.18
N MET A 51 7.38 1.03 20.89
CA MET A 51 8.47 1.92 20.50
C MET A 51 8.42 3.06 21.53
N GLU A 52 9.54 3.34 22.16
CA GLU A 52 9.64 4.42 23.15
C GLU A 52 8.97 5.64 22.53
N ALA A 53 8.03 6.22 23.25
CA ALA A 53 7.26 7.36 22.79
C ALA A 53 8.21 8.52 22.53
N GLY A 54 8.62 8.72 21.25
CA GLY A 54 9.53 9.81 20.90
C GLY A 54 10.15 9.74 19.51
N GLU A 55 10.34 8.57 18.92
CA GLU A 55 11.00 8.49 17.61
C GLU A 55 10.07 7.98 16.54
N GLY A 56 9.62 8.91 15.68
CA GLY A 56 8.92 8.56 14.42
C GLY A 56 9.83 7.78 13.46
N PRO A 57 9.32 7.34 12.30
CA PRO A 57 10.14 6.70 11.27
C PRO A 57 11.31 7.59 10.89
N LEU A 58 12.53 7.03 10.93
CA LEU A 58 13.75 7.77 10.58
C LEU A 58 13.95 7.74 9.06
N LEU A 59 14.32 8.87 8.48
CA LEU A 59 14.77 8.96 7.10
C LEU A 59 16.14 8.30 6.98
N LEU A 60 16.20 7.18 6.23
CA LEU A 60 17.46 6.43 6.02
C LEU A 60 18.28 7.00 4.87
N ALA A 61 17.62 7.32 3.77
CA ALA A 61 18.26 7.86 2.58
C ALA A 61 17.26 8.64 1.73
N GLU A 62 17.77 9.54 0.89
CA GLU A 62 17.00 10.27 -0.10
C GLU A 62 17.72 10.24 -1.45
N LEU A 63 17.01 9.79 -2.48
CA LEU A 63 17.46 9.88 -3.86
C LEU A 63 16.84 11.12 -4.50
N LYS A 64 17.68 11.92 -5.17
CA LYS A 64 17.27 13.12 -5.88
C LYS A 64 17.38 12.90 -7.38
N PRO A 65 16.41 13.39 -8.18
CA PRO A 65 16.54 13.35 -9.61
C PRO A 65 17.79 14.13 -10.02
N GLY A 66 18.56 13.55 -10.93
CA GLY A 66 19.66 14.27 -11.58
C GLY A 66 19.13 15.50 -12.32
N ARG A 67 19.94 16.55 -12.49
CA ARG A 67 19.57 17.69 -13.33
C ARG A 67 19.33 17.18 -14.75
N PRO A 68 18.18 17.48 -15.39
CA PRO A 68 17.98 17.15 -16.79
C PRO A 68 19.05 17.85 -17.63
N HIS A 69 19.65 17.13 -18.58
CA HIS A 69 20.70 17.67 -19.45
C HIS A 69 20.19 18.72 -20.44
N GLU A 70 18.86 18.75 -20.69
CA GLU A 70 18.19 19.73 -21.52
C GLU A 70 16.86 20.15 -20.89
N PHE A 71 16.52 21.44 -20.99
CA PHE A 71 15.26 22.01 -20.50
C PHE A 71 14.09 21.53 -21.39
N ASP A 72 13.63 20.31 -21.18
CA ASP A 72 12.36 19.87 -21.76
C ASP A 72 11.22 20.23 -20.79
N TRP A 73 10.61 21.38 -21.03
CA TRP A 73 9.47 21.90 -20.26
C TRP A 73 8.22 21.02 -20.30
N LYS A 74 8.21 19.97 -21.14
CA LYS A 74 7.13 18.99 -21.25
C LYS A 74 7.30 17.80 -20.30
N SER A 75 8.43 17.66 -19.65
CA SER A 75 8.70 16.51 -18.80
C SER A 75 8.33 16.80 -17.35
N SER A 76 7.43 15.99 -16.80
CA SER A 76 7.10 15.96 -15.37
C SER A 76 8.28 15.37 -14.59
N CYS A 77 8.66 16.00 -13.48
CA CYS A 77 9.70 15.46 -12.57
C CYS A 77 9.13 14.44 -11.59
N GLU A 78 7.83 14.20 -11.60
CA GLU A 78 7.11 13.46 -10.58
C GLU A 78 7.50 11.97 -10.54
N THR A 79 7.65 11.40 -9.34
CA THR A 79 7.83 9.96 -9.10
C THR A 79 6.47 9.31 -8.86
N TRP A 80 5.89 8.74 -9.91
CA TRP A 80 4.57 8.13 -9.87
C TRP A 80 4.58 6.72 -9.28
N SER A 81 5.67 6.00 -9.43
CA SER A 81 5.76 4.61 -8.97
C SER A 81 7.18 4.26 -8.53
N VAL A 82 7.25 3.48 -7.48
CA VAL A 82 8.48 2.86 -6.96
C VAL A 82 8.21 1.38 -6.66
N ALA A 83 9.21 0.54 -6.86
CA ALA A 83 9.07 -0.89 -6.60
C ALA A 83 10.40 -1.50 -6.16
N PHE A 84 10.35 -2.46 -5.23
CA PHE A 84 11.47 -3.36 -4.94
C PHE A 84 11.31 -4.66 -5.71
N SER A 85 12.41 -5.25 -6.13
CA SER A 85 12.38 -6.62 -6.63
C SER A 85 12.04 -7.60 -5.51
N PRO A 86 11.33 -8.71 -5.80
CA PRO A 86 10.89 -9.67 -4.78
C PRO A 86 12.02 -10.30 -3.98
N ASP A 87 13.21 -10.43 -4.58
CA ASP A 87 14.43 -10.91 -3.92
C ASP A 87 15.15 -9.84 -3.11
N GLY A 88 14.69 -8.60 -3.17
CA GLY A 88 15.29 -7.48 -2.48
C GLY A 88 16.66 -7.04 -3.04
N SER A 89 17.04 -7.44 -4.24
CA SER A 89 18.35 -7.10 -4.84
C SER A 89 18.33 -5.81 -5.66
N TRP A 90 17.16 -5.37 -6.10
CA TRP A 90 16.99 -4.18 -6.93
C TRP A 90 15.83 -3.29 -6.44
N PHE A 91 16.00 -2.01 -6.69
CA PHE A 91 14.98 -0.99 -6.53
C PHE A 91 14.75 -0.27 -7.86
N ALA A 92 13.49 -0.16 -8.28
CA ALA A 92 13.09 0.56 -9.47
C ALA A 92 12.38 1.86 -9.08
N TRP A 93 12.71 2.93 -9.78
CA TRP A 93 12.20 4.26 -9.55
C TRP A 93 11.81 4.92 -10.87
N SER A 94 10.51 5.22 -11.05
CA SER A 94 10.05 6.04 -12.16
C SER A 94 10.45 7.49 -11.90
N GLN A 95 11.54 7.90 -12.53
CA GLN A 95 11.94 9.29 -12.54
C GLN A 95 11.17 10.00 -13.65
N GLY A 96 10.72 11.22 -13.44
CA GLY A 96 10.20 12.05 -14.51
C GLY A 96 11.15 12.04 -15.72
N HIS A 97 10.85 12.69 -16.80
CA HIS A 97 11.68 12.68 -18.02
C HIS A 97 11.76 11.34 -18.76
N CYS A 98 10.70 10.52 -18.65
CA CYS A 98 10.55 9.29 -19.43
C CYS A 98 11.56 8.17 -19.11
N ILE A 99 12.22 8.23 -17.97
CA ILE A 99 13.23 7.25 -17.57
C ILE A 99 12.85 6.47 -16.31
N VAL A 100 13.37 5.26 -16.20
CA VAL A 100 13.35 4.45 -14.98
C VAL A 100 14.79 4.18 -14.56
N LYS A 101 15.06 4.46 -13.28
CA LYS A 101 16.32 4.09 -12.65
C LYS A 101 16.19 2.75 -11.97
N LEU A 102 17.15 1.86 -12.23
CA LEU A 102 17.33 0.59 -11.53
C LEU A 102 18.56 0.70 -10.64
N ILE A 103 18.36 0.59 -9.36
CA ILE A 103 19.40 0.77 -8.35
C ILE A 103 19.60 -0.55 -7.61
N PRO A 104 20.85 -1.06 -7.48
CA PRO A 104 21.13 -2.22 -6.65
C PRO A 104 20.76 -1.93 -5.18
N TRP A 105 20.22 -2.92 -4.50
CA TRP A 105 19.88 -2.83 -3.09
C TRP A 105 20.66 -3.89 -2.28
N PRO A 106 21.19 -3.60 -1.08
CA PRO A 106 21.09 -2.32 -0.35
C PRO A 106 21.89 -1.19 -1.00
N LEU A 107 21.49 0.05 -0.69
CA LEU A 107 22.17 1.24 -1.20
C LEU A 107 23.64 1.27 -0.75
N GLU A 108 24.53 1.64 -1.65
CA GLU A 108 25.93 1.90 -1.29
C GLU A 108 26.04 3.08 -0.31
N GLU A 109 27.12 3.11 0.50
CA GLU A 109 27.33 4.12 1.57
C GLU A 109 27.24 5.58 1.07
N GLN A 110 27.50 5.83 -0.20
CA GLN A 110 27.41 7.17 -0.80
C GLN A 110 26.02 7.78 -0.79
N PHE A 111 24.95 6.99 -0.64
CA PHE A 111 23.56 7.43 -0.57
C PHE A 111 23.05 7.60 0.85
N ILE A 112 23.85 7.22 1.85
CA ILE A 112 23.49 7.32 3.27
C ILE A 112 23.90 8.69 3.79
N PRO A 113 23.01 9.46 4.47
CA PRO A 113 23.37 10.72 5.08
C PRO A 113 24.50 10.56 6.10
N LYS A 114 25.53 11.41 6.04
CA LYS A 114 26.74 11.36 6.90
C LYS A 114 26.49 11.38 8.41
N ALA A 115 25.27 11.68 8.85
CA ALA A 115 24.88 11.63 10.26
C ALA A 115 24.93 10.23 10.89
N PHE A 116 25.02 9.15 10.09
CA PHE A 116 25.02 7.77 10.56
C PHE A 116 26.41 7.11 10.62
N GLU A 117 27.50 7.80 10.26
CA GLU A 117 28.84 7.22 10.20
C GLU A 117 29.48 6.85 11.56
N ALA A 118 28.79 7.04 12.69
CA ALA A 118 29.46 6.98 14.01
C ALA A 118 29.64 5.58 14.61
N LYS A 119 29.19 4.46 14.03
CA LYS A 119 29.24 3.14 14.71
C LYS A 119 29.70 1.90 13.94
N SER A 120 30.21 1.98 12.72
CA SER A 120 30.73 0.78 12.05
C SER A 120 32.13 0.94 11.47
N ARG A 121 33.12 1.18 12.36
CA ARG A 121 34.52 0.92 12.00
C ARG A 121 34.90 -0.46 12.49
N SER A 122 34.78 -1.48 11.64
CA SER A 122 35.67 -2.64 11.71
C SER A 122 35.63 -3.45 10.40
N SER A 123 36.82 -3.74 9.91
CA SER A 123 37.17 -4.73 8.89
C SER A 123 37.07 -4.27 7.43
N LYS A 124 38.10 -3.57 7.00
CA LYS A 124 38.57 -3.65 5.61
C LYS A 124 39.16 -5.04 5.40
N ASN A 125 38.48 -5.86 4.64
CA ASN A 125 39.14 -6.98 3.94
C ASN A 125 38.89 -6.81 2.46
N ASP A 126 39.99 -6.53 1.76
CA ASP A 126 40.10 -6.51 0.31
C ASP A 126 39.74 -7.89 -0.27
N SER A 127 38.56 -8.01 -0.83
CA SER A 127 38.24 -9.08 -1.79
C SER A 127 38.04 -8.45 -3.16
N LYS A 128 39.14 -8.37 -3.92
CA LYS A 128 39.13 -8.17 -5.38
C LYS A 128 38.28 -9.27 -6.04
N GLY A 129 37.24 -8.88 -6.81
CA GLY A 129 36.75 -9.72 -7.86
C GLY A 129 35.32 -10.20 -7.84
N ARG A 130 34.37 -9.28 -7.80
CA ARG A 130 33.10 -9.35 -8.54
C ARG A 130 32.60 -7.90 -8.62
N GLY A 131 32.53 -7.34 -9.82
CA GLY A 131 32.05 -5.97 -10.02
C GLY A 131 30.66 -5.84 -9.36
N SER A 132 30.50 -4.90 -8.43
CA SER A 132 29.20 -4.58 -7.86
C SER A 132 28.23 -4.25 -9.01
N PRO A 133 26.97 -4.68 -8.94
CA PRO A 133 25.98 -4.33 -9.94
C PRO A 133 25.86 -2.80 -10.00
N LYS A 134 26.03 -2.23 -11.19
CA LYS A 134 25.98 -0.77 -11.41
C LYS A 134 24.53 -0.33 -11.58
N GLU A 135 24.23 0.90 -11.14
CA GLU A 135 22.99 1.59 -11.47
C GLU A 135 22.72 1.54 -12.99
N LYS A 136 21.46 1.37 -13.38
CA LYS A 136 21.02 1.36 -14.77
C LYS A 136 19.93 2.37 -15.01
N THR A 137 19.91 2.92 -16.20
CA THR A 137 18.87 3.85 -16.66
C THR A 137 18.16 3.23 -17.85
N LEU A 138 16.84 3.10 -17.76
CA LEU A 138 16.00 2.60 -18.85
C LEU A 138 15.29 3.82 -19.48
N ASP A 139 15.51 4.00 -20.78
CA ASP A 139 14.79 5.01 -21.54
C ASP A 139 13.46 4.44 -22.02
N CYS A 140 12.38 4.92 -21.45
CA CYS A 140 11.03 4.48 -21.78
C CYS A 140 10.40 5.30 -22.92
N GLY A 141 10.97 6.45 -23.28
CA GLY A 141 10.48 7.34 -24.33
C GLY A 141 9.18 8.06 -24.00
N GLN A 142 8.51 7.70 -22.90
CA GLN A 142 7.26 8.29 -22.41
C GLN A 142 7.24 8.30 -20.89
N ILE A 143 6.38 9.17 -20.30
CA ILE A 143 6.19 9.23 -18.84
C ILE A 143 5.75 7.86 -18.33
N VAL A 144 6.41 7.38 -17.28
CA VAL A 144 6.16 6.10 -16.64
C VAL A 144 5.26 6.29 -15.42
N TRP A 145 4.09 5.64 -15.42
CA TRP A 145 3.10 5.74 -14.37
C TRP A 145 3.11 4.54 -13.42
N GLY A 146 3.32 3.35 -13.93
CA GLY A 146 3.30 2.11 -13.16
C GLY A 146 4.57 1.29 -13.36
N LEU A 147 5.03 0.65 -12.28
CA LEU A 147 6.18 -0.26 -12.25
C LEU A 147 5.78 -1.56 -11.56
N ALA A 148 6.15 -2.69 -12.14
CA ALA A 148 6.02 -3.99 -11.47
C ALA A 148 7.19 -4.91 -11.81
N PHE A 149 7.79 -5.52 -10.78
CA PHE A 149 8.72 -6.62 -10.98
C PHE A 149 7.98 -7.95 -11.11
N SER A 150 8.50 -8.84 -11.95
CA SER A 150 8.04 -10.23 -11.96
C SER A 150 8.36 -10.89 -10.62
N PRO A 151 7.53 -11.83 -10.15
CA PRO A 151 7.92 -12.67 -9.03
C PRO A 151 9.17 -13.47 -9.41
N TRP A 152 9.94 -13.87 -8.38
CA TRP A 152 11.20 -14.62 -8.57
C TRP A 152 11.01 -15.83 -9.48
N PRO A 153 12.01 -16.16 -10.29
CA PRO A 153 11.82 -16.86 -11.52
C PRO A 153 11.32 -18.27 -11.33
N SER A 154 10.21 -18.54 -11.90
CA SER A 154 10.00 -19.82 -12.56
C SER A 154 11.03 -19.93 -13.68
N PRO A 155 11.56 -21.13 -13.99
CA PRO A 155 12.47 -21.28 -15.10
C PRO A 155 11.84 -20.59 -16.33
N PRO A 156 12.56 -19.70 -17.01
CA PRO A 156 12.00 -18.91 -18.08
C PRO A 156 11.36 -19.84 -19.09
N SER A 157 10.22 -19.43 -19.64
CA SER A 157 9.76 -20.14 -20.82
C SER A 157 10.90 -20.04 -21.83
N ARG A 158 11.54 -21.16 -22.13
CA ARG A 158 12.70 -21.25 -23.04
C ARG A 158 12.54 -20.42 -24.33
N LYS A 159 11.30 -20.14 -24.72
CA LYS A 159 10.94 -19.41 -25.95
C LYS A 159 11.15 -17.89 -25.88
N LEU A 160 10.89 -17.25 -24.73
CA LEU A 160 11.11 -15.81 -24.60
C LEU A 160 12.61 -15.51 -24.50
N TRP A 161 13.34 -16.38 -23.81
CA TRP A 161 14.74 -16.24 -23.45
C TRP A 161 15.71 -16.66 -24.55
N ALA A 162 15.42 -17.76 -25.25
CA ALA A 162 16.28 -18.29 -26.30
C ALA A 162 16.49 -17.31 -27.46
N ARG A 163 15.61 -16.33 -27.64
CA ARG A 163 15.75 -15.32 -28.70
C ARG A 163 16.82 -14.27 -28.37
N HIS A 164 17.01 -13.96 -27.08
CA HIS A 164 17.93 -12.91 -26.63
C HIS A 164 19.21 -13.45 -26.00
N HIS A 165 19.18 -14.69 -25.49
CA HIS A 165 20.34 -15.36 -24.87
C HIS A 165 20.46 -16.83 -25.29
N PRO A 166 20.85 -17.10 -26.52
CA PRO A 166 20.94 -18.48 -27.02
C PRO A 166 21.97 -19.34 -26.27
N GLN A 167 22.93 -18.71 -25.56
CA GLN A 167 24.04 -19.40 -24.88
C GLN A 167 23.80 -19.62 -23.36
N ALA A 168 22.72 -19.10 -22.77
CA ALA A 168 22.44 -19.23 -21.34
C ALA A 168 20.96 -19.66 -21.08
N PRO A 169 20.60 -20.91 -21.42
CA PRO A 169 19.20 -21.36 -21.35
C PRO A 169 18.61 -21.48 -19.93
N ASP A 170 19.45 -21.46 -18.90
CA ASP A 170 19.04 -21.69 -17.50
C ASP A 170 19.22 -20.45 -16.59
N ALA A 171 19.56 -19.28 -17.14
CA ALA A 171 19.68 -18.08 -16.36
C ALA A 171 18.30 -17.60 -15.89
N SER A 172 18.09 -17.59 -14.59
CA SER A 172 16.91 -16.99 -13.95
C SER A 172 16.89 -15.50 -14.23
N CYS A 173 15.81 -14.99 -14.81
CA CYS A 173 15.72 -13.60 -15.22
C CYS A 173 14.66 -12.86 -14.44
N LEU A 174 15.09 -11.80 -13.81
CA LEU A 174 14.21 -10.80 -13.22
C LEU A 174 13.74 -9.84 -14.32
N ILE A 175 12.43 -9.63 -14.39
CA ILE A 175 11.76 -8.78 -15.38
C ILE A 175 11.15 -7.59 -14.68
N LEU A 176 11.23 -6.42 -15.31
CA LEU A 176 10.49 -5.22 -14.93
C LEU A 176 9.50 -4.86 -16.04
N ALA A 177 8.26 -4.62 -15.68
CA ALA A 177 7.23 -4.04 -16.54
C ALA A 177 7.07 -2.55 -16.21
N THR A 178 6.95 -1.72 -17.26
CA THR A 178 6.72 -0.27 -17.15
C THR A 178 5.48 0.13 -17.91
N GLY A 179 4.52 0.78 -17.25
CA GLY A 179 3.27 1.29 -17.84
C GLY A 179 3.44 2.75 -18.25
N LEU A 180 3.12 3.06 -19.50
CA LEU A 180 3.45 4.33 -20.13
C LEU A 180 2.23 5.22 -20.39
N ASN A 181 2.51 6.47 -20.64
CA ASN A 181 1.50 7.50 -20.90
C ASN A 181 0.76 7.32 -22.23
N ASP A 182 1.36 6.66 -23.19
CA ASP A 182 0.80 6.38 -24.53
C ASP A 182 -0.01 5.06 -24.60
N GLY A 183 -0.24 4.41 -23.46
CA GLY A 183 -0.94 3.13 -23.40
C GLY A 183 -0.08 1.90 -23.70
N GLN A 184 1.22 2.07 -23.94
CA GLN A 184 2.13 0.96 -24.12
C GLN A 184 2.66 0.44 -22.79
N ILE A 185 3.08 -0.83 -22.79
CA ILE A 185 3.76 -1.47 -21.66
C ILE A 185 5.07 -2.03 -22.20
N LYS A 186 6.19 -1.60 -21.62
CA LYS A 186 7.51 -2.13 -21.97
C LYS A 186 7.97 -3.13 -20.93
N ILE A 187 8.52 -4.25 -21.40
CA ILE A 187 9.04 -5.34 -20.57
C ILE A 187 10.56 -5.38 -20.71
N TRP A 188 11.24 -5.26 -19.58
CA TRP A 188 12.69 -5.11 -19.52
C TRP A 188 13.33 -6.26 -18.76
N GLU A 189 14.50 -6.68 -19.21
CA GLU A 189 15.38 -7.50 -18.41
C GLU A 189 16.18 -6.64 -17.43
N VAL A 190 16.09 -6.94 -16.14
CA VAL A 190 16.73 -6.13 -15.09
C VAL A 190 18.24 -6.25 -15.13
N GLN A 191 18.77 -7.45 -15.39
CA GLN A 191 20.22 -7.72 -15.35
C GLN A 191 21.00 -7.01 -16.47
N THR A 192 20.42 -6.89 -17.67
CA THR A 192 21.07 -6.25 -18.82
C THR A 192 20.54 -4.85 -19.09
N GLY A 193 19.29 -4.56 -18.70
CA GLY A 193 18.57 -3.35 -19.09
C GLY A 193 17.99 -3.42 -20.50
N LEU A 194 17.96 -4.61 -21.13
CA LEU A 194 17.44 -4.79 -22.48
C LEU A 194 15.89 -4.77 -22.50
N LEU A 195 15.35 -4.14 -23.53
CA LEU A 195 13.92 -4.20 -23.83
C LEU A 195 13.60 -5.56 -24.46
N LEU A 196 12.76 -6.36 -23.79
CA LEU A 196 12.35 -7.69 -24.26
C LEU A 196 11.10 -7.65 -25.13
N LEU A 197 10.05 -6.92 -24.69
CA LEU A 197 8.77 -6.83 -25.34
C LEU A 197 8.19 -5.43 -25.23
N ASN A 198 7.38 -5.07 -26.22
CA ASN A 198 6.50 -3.92 -26.18
C ASN A 198 5.05 -4.41 -26.38
N LEU A 199 4.20 -4.22 -25.36
CA LEU A 199 2.80 -4.63 -25.39
C LEU A 199 1.94 -3.44 -25.74
N SER A 200 1.16 -3.57 -26.80
CA SER A 200 0.24 -2.54 -27.28
C SER A 200 -1.19 -3.04 -27.20
N GLY A 201 -2.10 -2.15 -26.80
CA GLY A 201 -3.52 -2.51 -26.73
C GLY A 201 -4.35 -1.47 -25.98
N HIS A 202 -3.88 -0.96 -24.84
CA HIS A 202 -4.55 0.13 -24.15
C HIS A 202 -4.57 1.39 -25.02
N GLN A 203 -5.65 2.17 -24.87
CA GLN A 203 -5.89 3.37 -25.68
C GLN A 203 -5.62 4.66 -24.93
N ASP A 204 -5.21 4.55 -23.66
CA ASP A 204 -4.88 5.67 -22.77
C ASP A 204 -3.87 5.19 -21.74
N VAL A 205 -3.39 6.09 -20.91
CA VAL A 205 -2.37 5.90 -19.89
C VAL A 205 -2.50 4.59 -19.12
N VAL A 206 -1.44 3.80 -19.06
CA VAL A 206 -1.34 2.64 -18.18
C VAL A 206 -0.87 3.11 -16.81
N ARG A 207 -1.79 3.08 -15.83
CA ARG A 207 -1.59 3.65 -14.50
C ARG A 207 -0.88 2.73 -13.54
N ASP A 208 -1.18 1.43 -13.65
CA ASP A 208 -0.65 0.46 -12.71
C ASP A 208 -0.50 -0.92 -13.35
N LEU A 209 0.39 -1.71 -12.77
CA LEU A 209 0.78 -3.04 -13.25
C LEU A 209 0.90 -4.00 -12.07
N SER A 210 0.47 -5.23 -12.24
CA SER A 210 0.63 -6.27 -11.23
C SER A 210 0.92 -7.63 -11.89
N PHE A 211 1.97 -8.31 -11.42
CA PHE A 211 2.25 -9.69 -11.83
C PHE A 211 1.54 -10.68 -10.92
N THR A 212 1.17 -11.84 -11.47
CA THR A 212 0.70 -12.95 -10.65
C THR A 212 1.81 -13.47 -9.74
N PRO A 213 1.59 -13.56 -8.43
CA PRO A 213 2.60 -14.05 -7.48
C PRO A 213 3.08 -15.50 -7.71
N SER A 214 2.31 -16.29 -8.46
CA SER A 214 2.62 -17.70 -8.77
C SER A 214 3.86 -17.92 -9.66
N GLY A 215 4.47 -16.85 -10.19
CA GLY A 215 5.57 -16.98 -11.15
C GLY A 215 5.15 -17.34 -12.57
N SER A 216 3.85 -17.38 -12.87
CA SER A 216 3.33 -17.76 -14.19
C SER A 216 3.58 -16.73 -15.30
N LEU A 217 4.23 -15.61 -15.02
CA LEU A 217 4.49 -14.48 -15.93
C LEU A 217 3.21 -13.93 -16.61
N ILE A 218 2.11 -13.97 -15.88
CA ILE A 218 0.89 -13.28 -16.26
C ILE A 218 0.95 -11.87 -15.66
N LEU A 219 0.79 -10.87 -16.51
CA LEU A 219 0.76 -9.46 -16.14
C LEU A 219 -0.67 -8.93 -16.27
N VAL A 220 -1.11 -8.17 -15.29
CA VAL A 220 -2.34 -7.37 -15.34
C VAL A 220 -1.96 -5.90 -15.41
N SER A 221 -2.65 -5.16 -16.25
CA SER A 221 -2.48 -3.72 -16.41
C SER A 221 -3.80 -2.99 -16.20
N ALA A 222 -3.75 -1.85 -15.51
CA ALA A 222 -4.87 -0.95 -15.26
C ALA A 222 -4.67 0.36 -16.03
N SER A 223 -5.70 0.86 -16.71
CA SER A 223 -5.57 2.03 -17.59
C SER A 223 -6.69 3.05 -17.42
N ARG A 224 -6.39 4.27 -17.83
CA ARG A 224 -7.38 5.34 -18.00
C ARG A 224 -8.41 5.06 -19.09
N ASP A 225 -8.15 4.10 -19.97
CA ASP A 225 -9.14 3.62 -20.95
C ASP A 225 -10.32 2.85 -20.32
N LYS A 226 -10.38 2.82 -18.95
CA LYS A 226 -11.43 2.20 -18.12
C LYS A 226 -11.41 0.67 -18.15
N THR A 227 -10.34 0.08 -18.67
CA THR A 227 -10.19 -1.38 -18.77
C THR A 227 -8.97 -1.86 -17.98
N LEU A 228 -9.04 -3.14 -17.58
CA LEU A 228 -7.84 -3.89 -17.23
C LEU A 228 -7.57 -4.90 -18.35
N ARG A 229 -6.28 -5.17 -18.61
CA ARG A 229 -5.87 -6.17 -19.60
C ARG A 229 -4.96 -7.19 -18.96
N ILE A 230 -5.08 -8.43 -19.44
CA ILE A 230 -4.31 -9.56 -18.95
C ILE A 230 -3.42 -10.06 -20.08
N TRP A 231 -2.13 -10.18 -19.80
CA TRP A 231 -1.09 -10.49 -20.76
C TRP A 231 -0.33 -11.75 -20.33
N ASP A 232 -0.09 -12.66 -21.28
CA ASP A 232 0.76 -13.84 -21.08
C ASP A 232 2.14 -13.60 -21.72
N LEU A 233 3.12 -13.32 -20.87
CA LEU A 233 4.49 -13.07 -21.35
C LEU A 233 5.16 -14.35 -21.86
N ASN A 234 4.73 -15.53 -21.41
CA ASN A 234 5.23 -16.80 -21.94
C ASN A 234 4.81 -17.01 -23.40
N LYS A 235 3.73 -16.34 -23.82
CA LYS A 235 3.23 -16.35 -25.21
C LYS A 235 3.56 -15.05 -25.95
N HIS A 236 4.78 -14.54 -25.78
CA HIS A 236 5.24 -13.30 -26.41
C HIS A 236 4.37 -12.07 -26.14
N GLY A 237 3.84 -11.95 -24.90
CA GLY A 237 3.00 -10.83 -24.52
C GLY A 237 1.61 -10.86 -25.14
N LYS A 238 1.11 -12.06 -25.49
CA LYS A 238 -0.24 -12.21 -26.02
C LYS A 238 -1.26 -11.72 -24.99
N GLN A 239 -2.15 -10.82 -25.39
CA GLN A 239 -3.30 -10.44 -24.60
C GLN A 239 -4.26 -11.63 -24.45
N ILE A 240 -4.56 -12.03 -23.21
CA ILE A 240 -5.48 -13.12 -22.88
C ILE A 240 -6.91 -12.60 -22.83
N GLN A 241 -7.12 -11.51 -22.07
CA GLN A 241 -8.45 -11.00 -21.76
C GLN A 241 -8.43 -9.48 -21.55
N VAL A 242 -9.58 -8.85 -21.81
CA VAL A 242 -9.90 -7.48 -21.44
C VAL A 242 -11.03 -7.53 -20.43
N LEU A 243 -10.82 -6.93 -19.26
CA LEU A 243 -11.84 -6.79 -18.24
C LEU A 243 -12.45 -5.40 -18.37
N SER A 244 -13.70 -5.35 -18.76
CA SER A 244 -14.48 -4.12 -18.89
C SER A 244 -15.60 -4.09 -17.85
N GLY A 245 -16.02 -2.89 -17.47
CA GLY A 245 -17.09 -2.72 -16.48
C GLY A 245 -16.93 -1.46 -15.63
N HIS A 246 -15.70 -0.93 -15.51
CA HIS A 246 -15.48 0.38 -14.93
C HIS A 246 -16.01 1.50 -15.83
N LEU A 247 -16.59 2.51 -15.22
CA LEU A 247 -17.13 3.70 -15.90
C LEU A 247 -16.15 4.85 -15.91
N GLN A 248 -15.14 4.80 -15.05
CA GLN A 248 -14.11 5.81 -14.87
C GLN A 248 -12.71 5.21 -15.04
N TRP A 249 -11.68 6.06 -15.00
CA TRP A 249 -10.27 5.68 -15.08
C TRP A 249 -9.90 4.66 -14.01
N VAL A 250 -9.23 3.58 -14.38
CA VAL A 250 -8.68 2.62 -13.41
C VAL A 250 -7.31 3.11 -12.96
N TYR A 251 -7.16 3.30 -11.66
CA TYR A 251 -5.94 3.86 -11.06
C TYR A 251 -4.97 2.81 -10.56
N CYS A 252 -5.48 1.71 -10.02
CA CYS A 252 -4.67 0.71 -9.36
C CYS A 252 -5.25 -0.69 -9.56
N CYS A 253 -4.38 -1.68 -9.59
CA CYS A 253 -4.74 -3.09 -9.60
C CYS A 253 -3.80 -3.91 -8.70
N SER A 254 -4.36 -4.83 -7.94
CA SER A 254 -3.59 -5.74 -7.08
C SER A 254 -4.11 -7.16 -7.20
N ILE A 255 -3.21 -8.13 -7.29
CA ILE A 255 -3.55 -9.56 -7.36
C ILE A 255 -3.32 -10.17 -5.98
N SER A 256 -4.28 -10.96 -5.50
CA SER A 256 -4.15 -11.66 -4.23
C SER A 256 -2.97 -12.64 -4.25
N PRO A 257 -2.20 -12.78 -3.15
CA PRO A 257 -1.05 -13.68 -3.08
C PRO A 257 -1.37 -15.15 -3.42
N ASP A 258 -2.61 -15.60 -3.17
CA ASP A 258 -3.11 -16.93 -3.56
C ASP A 258 -3.48 -17.03 -5.06
N CYS A 259 -3.33 -15.95 -5.82
CA CYS A 259 -3.68 -15.85 -7.25
C CYS A 259 -5.16 -16.14 -7.57
N SER A 260 -6.06 -16.08 -6.59
CA SER A 260 -7.49 -16.37 -6.82
C SER A 260 -8.27 -15.15 -7.30
N MET A 261 -7.88 -13.95 -6.85
CA MET A 261 -8.62 -12.71 -7.07
C MET A 261 -7.72 -11.59 -7.57
N LEU A 262 -8.34 -10.69 -8.32
CA LEU A 262 -7.79 -9.40 -8.72
C LEU A 262 -8.70 -8.31 -8.17
N CYS A 263 -8.12 -7.31 -7.56
CA CYS A 263 -8.79 -6.07 -7.15
C CYS A 263 -8.48 -4.98 -8.16
N SER A 264 -9.46 -4.13 -8.47
CA SER A 264 -9.25 -2.91 -9.25
C SER A 264 -9.95 -1.72 -8.61
N ALA A 265 -9.21 -0.62 -8.48
CA ALA A 265 -9.64 0.65 -7.93
C ALA A 265 -9.72 1.70 -9.05
N ALA A 266 -10.82 2.45 -9.11
CA ALA A 266 -11.09 3.39 -10.18
C ALA A 266 -11.64 4.74 -9.68
N GLY A 267 -11.82 5.69 -10.60
CA GLY A 267 -12.41 7.00 -10.35
C GLY A 267 -13.84 6.96 -9.83
N GLU A 268 -14.45 5.80 -9.75
CA GLU A 268 -15.74 5.55 -9.13
C GLU A 268 -15.58 5.15 -7.65
N LYS A 269 -16.70 5.21 -6.92
CA LYS A 269 -16.72 4.91 -5.47
C LYS A 269 -16.64 3.43 -5.15
N SER A 270 -16.82 2.58 -6.14
CA SER A 270 -16.85 1.12 -6.02
C SER A 270 -15.50 0.52 -6.41
N VAL A 271 -15.12 -0.52 -5.68
CA VAL A 271 -13.95 -1.36 -5.97
C VAL A 271 -14.43 -2.68 -6.55
N PHE A 272 -13.80 -3.14 -7.63
CA PHE A 272 -14.20 -4.38 -8.29
C PHE A 272 -13.27 -5.51 -7.92
N LEU A 273 -13.85 -6.66 -7.63
CA LEU A 273 -13.15 -7.93 -7.42
C LEU A 273 -13.44 -8.87 -8.59
N TRP A 274 -12.39 -9.36 -9.21
CA TRP A 274 -12.44 -10.25 -10.37
C TRP A 274 -11.84 -11.61 -10.03
N SER A 275 -12.36 -12.66 -10.61
CA SER A 275 -11.77 -13.99 -10.54
C SER A 275 -10.57 -14.10 -11.49
N MET A 276 -9.40 -14.45 -10.98
CA MET A 276 -8.22 -14.71 -11.82
C MET A 276 -8.31 -16.04 -12.58
N ARG A 277 -9.25 -16.92 -12.20
CA ARG A 277 -9.48 -18.20 -12.87
C ARG A 277 -10.37 -18.08 -14.10
N SER A 278 -11.48 -17.33 -13.97
CA SER A 278 -12.50 -17.19 -15.03
C SER A 278 -12.45 -15.81 -15.72
N TYR A 279 -11.70 -14.86 -15.16
CA TYR A 279 -11.64 -13.46 -15.61
C TYR A 279 -13.02 -12.77 -15.62
N THR A 280 -13.88 -13.13 -14.68
CA THR A 280 -15.21 -12.56 -14.50
C THR A 280 -15.29 -11.73 -13.23
N LEU A 281 -16.18 -10.73 -13.23
CA LEU A 281 -16.46 -9.94 -12.03
C LEU A 281 -17.12 -10.82 -10.98
N ILE A 282 -16.49 -10.91 -9.80
CA ILE A 282 -17.05 -11.61 -8.63
C ILE A 282 -18.00 -10.69 -7.88
N ARG A 283 -17.53 -9.44 -7.60
CA ARG A 283 -18.21 -8.54 -6.68
C ARG A 283 -17.81 -7.09 -6.90
N LYS A 284 -18.71 -6.19 -6.54
CA LYS A 284 -18.43 -4.77 -6.32
C LYS A 284 -18.45 -4.49 -4.82
N LEU A 285 -17.45 -3.80 -4.31
CA LEU A 285 -17.37 -3.37 -2.92
C LEU A 285 -17.78 -1.90 -2.87
N GLU A 286 -18.82 -1.61 -2.13
CA GLU A 286 -19.37 -0.26 -1.99
C GLU A 286 -19.18 0.25 -0.57
N GLY A 287 -18.77 1.51 -0.40
CA GLY A 287 -18.53 2.08 0.91
C GLY A 287 -17.72 3.36 0.91
N HIS A 288 -16.89 3.58 -0.11
CA HIS A 288 -16.20 4.85 -0.32
C HIS A 288 -17.14 5.95 -0.81
N GLN A 289 -16.81 7.20 -0.48
CA GLN A 289 -17.61 8.36 -0.86
C GLN A 289 -17.01 9.13 -2.04
N SER A 290 -15.77 8.81 -2.43
CA SER A 290 -15.05 9.42 -3.55
C SER A 290 -14.27 8.38 -4.34
N SER A 291 -13.48 8.81 -5.33
CA SER A 291 -12.63 7.96 -6.16
C SER A 291 -11.67 7.11 -5.34
N VAL A 292 -11.55 5.84 -5.66
CA VAL A 292 -10.60 4.92 -5.03
C VAL A 292 -9.33 4.87 -5.87
N VAL A 293 -8.20 5.19 -5.25
CA VAL A 293 -6.94 5.44 -5.97
C VAL A 293 -5.87 4.38 -5.76
N SER A 294 -5.97 3.61 -4.69
CA SER A 294 -5.00 2.56 -4.38
C SER A 294 -5.67 1.39 -3.69
N CYS A 295 -5.19 0.20 -3.94
CA CYS A 295 -5.64 -1.03 -3.28
C CYS A 295 -4.47 -2.00 -3.12
N ASP A 296 -4.52 -2.80 -2.05
CA ASP A 296 -3.51 -3.83 -1.79
C ASP A 296 -4.10 -4.99 -1.00
N PHE A 297 -3.62 -6.22 -1.29
CA PHE A 297 -3.98 -7.41 -0.54
C PHE A 297 -3.00 -7.68 0.59
N SER A 298 -3.50 -8.19 1.71
CA SER A 298 -2.63 -8.72 2.77
C SER A 298 -1.84 -9.94 2.28
N PRO A 299 -0.63 -10.18 2.85
CA PRO A 299 0.22 -11.30 2.43
C PRO A 299 -0.39 -12.68 2.61
N ASP A 300 -1.45 -12.82 3.42
CA ASP A 300 -2.22 -14.05 3.61
C ASP A 300 -3.51 -14.11 2.78
N SER A 301 -3.72 -13.18 1.85
CA SER A 301 -4.92 -13.03 1.00
C SER A 301 -6.23 -12.85 1.77
N ALA A 302 -6.19 -12.66 3.09
CA ALA A 302 -7.36 -12.61 3.96
C ALA A 302 -8.01 -11.24 4.02
N LEU A 303 -7.24 -10.19 3.74
CA LEU A 303 -7.68 -8.80 3.77
C LEU A 303 -7.40 -8.11 2.44
N LEU A 304 -8.24 -7.18 2.11
CA LEU A 304 -8.03 -6.17 1.07
C LEU A 304 -8.13 -4.79 1.72
N VAL A 305 -7.21 -3.90 1.40
CA VAL A 305 -7.30 -2.49 1.78
C VAL A 305 -7.48 -1.62 0.55
N THR A 306 -8.26 -0.56 0.70
CA THR A 306 -8.51 0.41 -0.36
C THR A 306 -8.40 1.81 0.20
N ALA A 307 -7.75 2.71 -0.55
CA ALA A 307 -7.56 4.10 -0.19
C ALA A 307 -8.27 5.02 -1.18
N SER A 308 -8.93 6.07 -0.69
CA SER A 308 -9.75 6.96 -1.49
C SER A 308 -9.48 8.44 -1.20
N TYR A 309 -9.88 9.29 -2.14
CA TYR A 309 -9.91 10.74 -1.96
C TYR A 309 -10.92 11.19 -0.88
N ASP A 310 -11.77 10.28 -0.37
CA ASP A 310 -12.64 10.54 0.79
C ASP A 310 -11.89 10.51 2.13
N THR A 311 -10.56 10.49 2.12
CA THR A 311 -9.67 10.46 3.29
C THR A 311 -9.69 9.16 4.10
N ASN A 312 -10.37 8.13 3.60
CA ASN A 312 -10.52 6.87 4.30
C ASN A 312 -9.72 5.75 3.67
N VAL A 313 -9.15 4.91 4.52
CA VAL A 313 -8.72 3.56 4.17
C VAL A 313 -9.76 2.59 4.68
N ILE A 314 -10.33 1.77 3.81
CA ILE A 314 -11.29 0.73 4.20
C ILE A 314 -10.62 -0.63 4.07
N MET A 315 -10.80 -1.45 5.12
CA MET A 315 -10.38 -2.85 5.16
C MET A 315 -11.57 -3.74 4.90
N TRP A 316 -11.42 -4.66 3.96
CA TRP A 316 -12.45 -5.58 3.49
C TRP A 316 -12.04 -7.03 3.69
N ASP A 317 -13.01 -7.89 3.91
CA ASP A 317 -12.86 -9.32 3.66
C ASP A 317 -13.16 -9.58 2.17
N PRO A 318 -12.17 -9.93 1.35
CA PRO A 318 -12.37 -10.05 -0.10
C PRO A 318 -13.29 -11.23 -0.48
N TYR A 319 -13.41 -12.24 0.38
CA TYR A 319 -14.26 -13.42 0.12
C TYR A 319 -15.75 -13.12 0.39
N THR A 320 -16.06 -12.43 1.48
CA THR A 320 -17.45 -12.10 1.84
C THR A 320 -17.88 -10.74 1.28
N GLY A 321 -16.92 -9.83 1.02
CA GLY A 321 -17.17 -8.44 0.65
C GLY A 321 -17.56 -7.56 1.84
N GLU A 322 -17.43 -8.07 3.06
CA GLU A 322 -17.77 -7.34 4.27
C GLU A 322 -16.72 -6.26 4.58
N ARG A 323 -17.19 -5.08 4.95
CA ARG A 323 -16.35 -4.01 5.47
C ARG A 323 -15.97 -4.32 6.91
N LEU A 324 -14.72 -4.62 7.16
CA LEU A 324 -14.22 -4.98 8.49
C LEU A 324 -13.89 -3.76 9.33
N ARG A 325 -13.23 -2.77 8.71
CA ARG A 325 -12.75 -1.57 9.43
C ARG A 325 -12.57 -0.38 8.49
N SER A 326 -12.60 0.81 9.06
CA SER A 326 -12.19 2.05 8.39
C SER A 326 -11.19 2.79 9.25
N LEU A 327 -10.15 3.30 8.61
CA LEU A 327 -9.14 4.16 9.18
C LEU A 327 -9.32 5.55 8.56
N HIS A 328 -9.44 6.56 9.42
CA HIS A 328 -9.65 7.93 8.98
C HIS A 328 -8.36 8.73 9.10
N HIS A 329 -7.99 9.41 8.03
CA HIS A 329 -6.93 10.40 8.05
C HIS A 329 -7.49 11.71 8.62
N THR A 330 -7.65 11.80 9.93
CA THR A 330 -7.95 13.05 10.60
C THR A 330 -6.71 13.92 10.64
N GLN A 331 -6.86 15.22 10.40
CA GLN A 331 -5.77 16.17 10.62
C GLN A 331 -5.39 16.17 12.10
N LEU A 332 -4.07 16.13 12.37
CA LEU A 332 -3.54 16.12 13.74
C LEU A 332 -3.80 17.45 14.48
N ASN A 333 -3.95 18.54 13.74
CA ASN A 333 -4.33 19.84 14.25
C ASN A 333 -5.49 20.38 13.40
N PRO A 334 -6.69 20.64 13.99
CA PRO A 334 -7.72 21.37 13.27
C PRO A 334 -7.18 22.77 12.92
N PRO A 335 -7.40 23.26 11.69
CA PRO A 335 -6.99 24.60 11.32
C PRO A 335 -7.67 25.61 12.26
N MET A 336 -6.91 26.61 12.71
CA MET A 336 -7.41 27.70 13.55
C MET A 336 -8.35 28.64 12.79
N ASP A 337 -8.42 28.54 11.45
CA ASP A 337 -9.27 29.31 10.56
C ASP A 337 -10.07 28.41 9.63
N ASP A 338 -11.35 28.68 9.48
CA ASP A 338 -12.33 27.95 8.63
C ASP A 338 -12.02 28.01 7.11
N SER A 339 -11.00 28.76 6.69
CA SER A 339 -10.67 29.01 5.27
C SER A 339 -9.78 27.94 4.62
N ASP A 340 -9.07 27.10 5.37
CA ASP A 340 -8.10 26.13 4.86
C ASP A 340 -8.34 24.69 5.33
N VAL A 341 -9.55 24.18 5.10
CA VAL A 341 -9.80 22.74 5.21
C VAL A 341 -9.13 22.04 4.01
N HIS A 342 -7.82 21.84 4.06
CA HIS A 342 -7.14 20.99 3.11
C HIS A 342 -7.59 19.53 3.32
N ILE A 343 -8.45 19.06 2.43
CA ILE A 343 -8.87 17.66 2.40
C ILE A 343 -7.62 16.83 2.10
N SER A 344 -7.19 16.07 3.08
CA SER A 344 -5.99 15.21 3.00
C SER A 344 -6.28 13.97 2.15
N SER A 345 -6.38 14.14 0.83
CA SER A 345 -6.64 13.05 -0.11
C SER A 345 -5.55 11.99 -0.06
N LEU A 346 -5.95 10.74 0.12
CA LEU A 346 -5.04 9.61 0.06
C LEU A 346 -4.50 9.40 -1.35
N ARG A 347 -3.23 9.01 -1.46
CA ARG A 347 -2.56 8.72 -2.73
C ARG A 347 -2.17 7.26 -2.88
N SER A 348 -1.69 6.64 -1.80
CA SER A 348 -1.22 5.26 -1.84
C SER A 348 -1.41 4.57 -0.51
N VAL A 349 -1.64 3.26 -0.55
CA VAL A 349 -1.66 2.36 0.60
C VAL A 349 -0.92 1.08 0.23
N CYS A 350 -0.16 0.52 1.16
CA CYS A 350 0.48 -0.78 0.99
C CYS A 350 0.57 -1.54 2.32
N PHE A 351 0.53 -2.87 2.24
CA PHE A 351 0.76 -3.77 3.37
C PHE A 351 2.25 -3.99 3.64
N SER A 352 2.60 -4.15 4.90
CA SER A 352 3.90 -4.71 5.25
C SER A 352 3.99 -6.20 4.89
N PRO A 353 5.19 -6.72 4.56
CA PRO A 353 5.37 -8.14 4.19
C PRO A 353 4.97 -9.12 5.29
N GLU A 354 5.05 -8.69 6.54
CA GLU A 354 4.60 -9.45 7.71
C GLU A 354 3.07 -9.52 7.79
N GLY A 355 2.37 -8.51 7.22
CA GLY A 355 0.92 -8.37 7.32
C GLY A 355 0.45 -7.82 8.66
N LEU A 356 1.29 -7.03 9.35
CA LEU A 356 0.99 -6.40 10.65
C LEU A 356 0.71 -4.92 10.52
N TYR A 357 1.27 -4.27 9.51
CA TYR A 357 1.22 -2.84 9.32
C TYR A 357 0.72 -2.45 7.94
N LEU A 358 0.19 -1.23 7.87
CA LEU A 358 -0.08 -0.51 6.64
C LEU A 358 0.76 0.77 6.61
N ALA A 359 1.24 1.13 5.44
CA ALA A 359 1.75 2.46 5.17
C ALA A 359 0.77 3.20 4.27
N THR A 360 0.54 4.48 4.56
CA THR A 360 -0.33 5.35 3.77
C THR A 360 0.33 6.68 3.53
N VAL A 361 0.15 7.21 2.33
CA VAL A 361 0.63 8.51 1.90
C VAL A 361 -0.56 9.34 1.42
N ALA A 362 -0.59 10.61 1.84
CA ALA A 362 -1.64 11.56 1.51
C ALA A 362 -1.08 12.93 1.14
N ASP A 363 -1.94 13.81 0.62
CA ASP A 363 -1.58 15.19 0.23
C ASP A 363 -1.20 16.09 1.42
N ASP A 364 -1.42 15.65 2.66
CA ASP A 364 -1.04 16.36 3.88
C ASP A 364 0.45 16.27 4.23
N ARG A 365 1.26 15.77 3.32
CA ARG A 365 2.72 15.65 3.46
C ARG A 365 3.16 14.76 4.61
N LEU A 366 2.37 13.74 4.95
CA LEU A 366 2.70 12.77 5.98
C LEU A 366 2.67 11.34 5.43
N LEU A 367 3.73 10.60 5.74
CA LEU A 367 3.70 9.14 5.73
C LEU A 367 3.13 8.70 7.08
N ARG A 368 2.10 7.85 7.07
CA ARG A 368 1.54 7.25 8.29
C ARG A 368 1.75 5.75 8.27
N ILE A 369 2.12 5.22 9.42
CA ILE A 369 2.21 3.78 9.65
C ILE A 369 1.11 3.39 10.64
N TRP A 370 0.32 2.40 10.27
CA TRP A 370 -0.81 1.89 11.03
C TRP A 370 -0.55 0.46 11.45
N ALA A 371 -0.80 0.11 12.71
CA ALA A 371 -0.93 -1.28 13.11
C ALA A 371 -2.36 -1.74 12.85
N LEU A 372 -2.53 -2.94 12.28
CA LEU A 372 -3.86 -3.46 11.95
C LEU A 372 -4.79 -3.56 13.16
N GLU A 373 -4.24 -3.76 14.35
CA GLU A 373 -4.98 -3.87 15.60
C GLU A 373 -5.49 -2.53 16.13
N LEU A 374 -4.90 -1.41 15.71
CA LEU A 374 -5.19 -0.07 16.21
C LEU A 374 -6.04 0.74 15.22
N LYS A 375 -6.78 1.71 15.74
CA LYS A 375 -7.57 2.66 14.92
C LYS A 375 -6.82 3.95 14.62
N THR A 376 -5.72 4.20 15.31
CA THR A 376 -4.86 5.37 15.16
C THR A 376 -3.53 4.95 14.57
N PRO A 377 -2.86 5.81 13.80
CA PRO A 377 -1.51 5.55 13.34
C PRO A 377 -0.57 5.40 14.53
N ILE A 378 0.41 4.51 14.40
CA ILE A 378 1.44 4.30 15.41
C ILE A 378 2.64 5.20 15.20
N ALA A 379 2.83 5.69 13.99
CA ALA A 379 3.97 6.53 13.66
C ALA A 379 3.67 7.44 12.46
N PHE A 380 4.37 8.57 12.41
CA PHE A 380 4.29 9.58 11.36
C PHE A 380 5.69 9.99 10.93
N ALA A 381 5.86 10.25 9.63
CA ALA A 381 7.05 10.88 9.10
C ALA A 381 6.67 12.06 8.20
N PRO A 382 7.25 13.25 8.39
CA PRO A 382 7.04 14.37 7.49
C PRO A 382 7.75 14.10 6.15
N MET A 383 7.04 14.28 5.06
CA MET A 383 7.56 14.10 3.71
C MET A 383 7.10 15.23 2.78
N THR A 384 7.77 15.38 1.65
CA THR A 384 7.28 16.25 0.59
C THR A 384 6.20 15.52 -0.21
N ASN A 385 5.18 16.21 -0.67
CA ASN A 385 4.07 15.76 -1.54
C ASN A 385 4.15 14.31 -2.06
N GLY A 386 3.83 13.32 -1.21
CA GLY A 386 3.95 11.91 -1.54
C GLY A 386 2.92 11.44 -2.57
N LEU A 387 3.36 10.60 -3.51
CA LEU A 387 2.52 10.04 -4.55
C LEU A 387 2.33 8.52 -4.44
N CYS A 388 3.36 7.82 -4.01
CA CYS A 388 3.36 6.37 -3.88
C CYS A 388 4.18 5.90 -2.69
N CYS A 389 3.90 4.71 -2.20
CA CYS A 389 4.70 4.04 -1.18
C CYS A 389 4.75 2.53 -1.42
N THR A 390 5.82 1.90 -0.96
CA THR A 390 5.98 0.44 -0.97
C THR A 390 6.87 0.00 0.18
N PHE A 391 6.61 -1.19 0.72
CA PHE A 391 7.52 -1.82 1.68
C PHE A 391 8.62 -2.61 0.97
N PHE A 392 9.78 -2.65 1.60
CA PHE A 392 10.83 -3.59 1.22
C PHE A 392 10.35 -5.03 1.50
N PRO A 393 10.58 -6.00 0.59
CA PRO A 393 10.02 -7.35 0.68
C PRO A 393 10.37 -8.11 1.97
N HIS A 394 11.54 -7.81 2.55
CA HIS A 394 11.98 -8.42 3.81
C HIS A 394 11.69 -7.56 5.05
N GLY A 395 10.87 -6.52 4.90
CA GLY A 395 10.49 -5.60 5.98
C GLY A 395 11.59 -4.62 6.38
N GLY A 396 11.27 -3.76 7.34
CA GLY A 396 12.21 -2.83 7.95
C GLY A 396 12.48 -1.54 7.17
N VAL A 397 12.02 -1.41 5.92
CA VAL A 397 12.16 -0.19 5.10
C VAL A 397 10.87 0.08 4.33
N ILE A 398 10.50 1.36 4.23
CA ILE A 398 9.46 1.88 3.36
C ILE A 398 10.10 2.84 2.37
N ALA A 399 9.84 2.69 1.09
CA ALA A 399 10.19 3.66 0.07
C ALA A 399 8.96 4.48 -0.31
N THR A 400 9.15 5.79 -0.47
CA THR A 400 8.10 6.73 -0.89
C THR A 400 8.59 7.57 -2.06
N GLY A 401 7.75 7.73 -3.08
CA GLY A 401 7.99 8.64 -4.20
C GLY A 401 7.22 9.94 -4.01
N THR A 402 7.79 11.05 -4.46
CA THR A 402 7.23 12.38 -4.26
C THR A 402 6.94 13.09 -5.59
N ARG A 403 6.10 14.13 -5.53
CA ARG A 403 5.79 15.00 -6.67
C ARG A 403 7.02 15.77 -7.16
N ASP A 404 7.97 16.04 -6.28
CA ASP A 404 9.22 16.73 -6.61
C ASP A 404 10.25 15.80 -7.28
N GLY A 405 9.89 14.54 -7.53
CA GLY A 405 10.74 13.54 -8.16
C GLY A 405 11.71 12.85 -7.23
N HIS A 406 11.67 13.10 -5.94
CA HIS A 406 12.53 12.46 -4.96
C HIS A 406 11.99 11.10 -4.55
N VAL A 407 12.88 10.22 -4.12
CA VAL A 407 12.55 8.99 -3.40
C VAL A 407 13.16 9.07 -2.02
N GLN A 408 12.34 8.79 -1.01
CA GLN A 408 12.75 8.80 0.38
C GLN A 408 12.57 7.40 0.99
N PHE A 409 13.59 6.92 1.72
CA PHE A 409 13.57 5.64 2.40
C PHE A 409 13.46 5.85 3.91
N TRP A 410 12.50 5.18 4.52
CA TRP A 410 12.14 5.33 5.92
C TRP A 410 12.31 4.02 6.67
N THR A 411 12.66 4.10 7.95
CA THR A 411 12.59 2.91 8.81
C THR A 411 11.15 2.47 8.99
N ALA A 412 10.90 1.17 8.84
CA ALA A 412 9.63 0.56 9.20
C ALA A 412 9.74 -0.18 10.53
N PRO A 413 8.67 -0.29 11.32
CA PRO A 413 8.66 -1.08 12.54
C PRO A 413 9.10 -2.51 12.26
N ARG A 414 10.05 -3.02 13.03
CA ARG A 414 10.45 -4.42 13.03
C ARG A 414 9.96 -5.06 14.32
N VAL A 415 8.86 -5.77 14.23
CA VAL A 415 8.32 -6.50 15.39
C VAL A 415 8.32 -7.98 15.07
N LEU A 416 8.79 -8.77 16.01
CA LEU A 416 8.65 -10.21 15.93
C LEU A 416 7.16 -10.55 15.97
N SER A 417 6.68 -11.18 14.91
CA SER A 417 5.29 -11.61 14.83
C SER A 417 4.97 -12.56 16.00
N SER A 418 3.89 -12.29 16.71
CA SER A 418 3.43 -13.20 17.75
C SER A 418 3.10 -14.59 17.15
N LEU A 419 3.29 -15.65 17.91
CA LEU A 419 2.91 -17.00 17.47
C LEU A 419 1.45 -17.05 17.01
N LYS A 420 0.58 -16.31 17.69
CA LYS A 420 -0.84 -16.17 17.33
C LYS A 420 -1.01 -15.60 15.91
N HIS A 421 -0.26 -14.56 15.56
CA HIS A 421 -0.28 -13.98 14.22
C HIS A 421 0.29 -14.92 13.15
N LEU A 422 1.43 -15.58 13.45
CA LEU A 422 2.03 -16.55 12.55
C LEU A 422 1.10 -17.73 12.26
N CYS A 423 0.42 -18.27 13.28
CA CYS A 423 -0.59 -19.31 13.11
C CYS A 423 -1.77 -18.82 12.26
N ARG A 424 -2.27 -17.60 12.48
CA ARG A 424 -3.32 -17.02 11.66
C ARG A 424 -2.88 -16.89 10.20
N LYS A 425 -1.73 -16.30 9.95
CA LYS A 425 -1.15 -16.13 8.60
C LYS A 425 -1.00 -17.49 7.91
N ALA A 426 -0.41 -18.49 8.59
CA ALA A 426 -0.24 -19.83 8.06
C ALA A 426 -1.58 -20.51 7.72
N LEU A 427 -2.59 -20.43 8.58
CA LEU A 427 -3.90 -21.00 8.30
C LEU A 427 -4.62 -20.27 7.17
N ARG A 428 -4.54 -18.94 7.11
CA ARG A 428 -5.21 -18.15 6.09
C ARG A 428 -4.59 -18.28 4.71
N SER A 429 -3.32 -18.69 4.60
CA SER A 429 -2.69 -18.94 3.29
C SER A 429 -3.32 -20.09 2.50
N PHE A 430 -4.07 -21.01 3.14
CA PHE A 430 -4.81 -22.11 2.47
C PHE A 430 -6.30 -22.18 2.79
N LEU A 431 -6.80 -21.39 3.74
CA LEU A 431 -8.22 -21.39 4.11
C LEU A 431 -8.87 -20.06 3.75
N THR A 432 -9.88 -20.13 2.90
CA THR A 432 -10.76 -18.99 2.62
C THR A 432 -11.64 -18.67 3.83
N THR A 433 -12.23 -17.49 3.87
CA THR A 433 -13.15 -17.10 4.96
C THR A 433 -14.31 -18.08 5.08
N TYR A 434 -14.89 -18.54 3.97
CA TYR A 434 -15.98 -19.52 4.02
C TYR A 434 -15.56 -20.83 4.65
N GLN A 435 -14.36 -21.33 4.33
CA GLN A 435 -13.82 -22.54 4.94
C GLN A 435 -13.58 -22.37 6.44
N VAL A 436 -13.00 -21.24 6.85
CA VAL A 436 -12.81 -20.94 8.29
C VAL A 436 -14.14 -20.92 9.04
N LEU A 437 -15.17 -20.30 8.46
CA LEU A 437 -16.50 -20.25 9.08
C LEU A 437 -17.17 -21.64 9.19
N ALA A 438 -16.85 -22.55 8.27
CA ALA A 438 -17.34 -23.93 8.30
C ALA A 438 -16.58 -24.85 9.29
N LEU A 439 -15.40 -24.46 9.79
CA LEU A 439 -14.65 -25.29 10.74
C LEU A 439 -15.42 -25.50 12.06
N PRO A 440 -15.32 -26.69 12.70
CA PRO A 440 -15.93 -26.98 13.99
C PRO A 440 -15.11 -26.40 15.15
N ILE A 441 -14.84 -25.10 15.15
CA ILE A 441 -14.06 -24.38 16.16
C ILE A 441 -14.91 -23.29 16.83
N PRO A 442 -14.55 -22.84 18.06
CA PRO A 442 -15.27 -21.80 18.77
C PRO A 442 -15.43 -20.51 17.96
N LYS A 443 -16.56 -19.81 18.14
CA LYS A 443 -16.89 -18.56 17.45
C LYS A 443 -15.76 -17.52 17.56
N LYS A 444 -15.20 -17.30 18.75
CA LYS A 444 -14.08 -16.37 18.97
C LYS A 444 -12.84 -16.71 18.12
N MET A 445 -12.58 -18.01 17.91
CA MET A 445 -11.48 -18.45 17.05
C MET A 445 -11.76 -18.15 15.57
N LYS A 446 -13.01 -18.34 15.11
CA LYS A 446 -13.43 -17.96 13.75
C LYS A 446 -13.31 -16.46 13.54
N GLU A 447 -13.77 -15.65 14.49
CA GLU A 447 -13.66 -14.20 14.47
C GLU A 447 -12.20 -13.74 14.40
N PHE A 448 -11.33 -14.36 15.20
CA PHE A 448 -9.89 -14.11 15.17
C PHE A 448 -9.28 -14.46 13.81
N LEU A 449 -9.55 -15.64 13.27
CA LEU A 449 -9.01 -16.10 11.99
C LEU A 449 -9.53 -15.27 10.79
N THR A 450 -10.71 -14.65 10.91
CA THR A 450 -11.33 -13.81 9.87
C THR A 450 -11.13 -12.32 10.11
N TYR A 451 -10.24 -11.93 11.01
CA TYR A 451 -9.93 -10.53 11.34
C TYR A 451 -11.15 -9.69 11.80
N ARG A 452 -12.21 -10.33 12.30
CA ARG A 452 -13.37 -9.64 12.88
C ARG A 452 -13.12 -9.22 14.32
N THR A 453 -12.24 -9.92 15.02
CA THR A 453 -11.67 -9.50 16.31
C THR A 453 -10.15 -9.40 16.17
N PHE A 454 -9.63 -8.27 16.53
CA PHE A 454 -8.20 -8.01 16.57
C PHE A 454 -7.62 -8.24 17.95
#